data_e255a9be6fee7006cb735e43b39e0d37
#
_entry.id   e255a9be6fee7006cb735e43b39e0d37
#
_cell.length_a   1.000
_cell.length_b   1.000
_cell.length_c   1.000
_cell.angle_alpha   90.00
_cell.angle_beta   90.00
_cell.angle_gamma   90.00
#
_symmetry.space_group_name_H-M   'P 1'
#
loop_
_entity.id
_entity.type
_entity.pdbx_description
1 polymer ?
#
loop_
_entity_poly.entity_id
_entity_poly.type
_entity_poly.pdbx_seq_one_letter_code
_entity_poly.pdbx_strand_id
1 'polypeptide(L)' 'SRLLEEALRAAPEMPRVMRASTAGTIATLEDRIAMIDQQLSFPERPLSEAESTALWRERVRLMDSLVQLRYAQARRVVL' A
#
# COMPACT_ATOMS: atom_id res chain seq x y z
N SER A 1 -8.95 13.38 -32.02
CA SER A 1 -9.92 12.53 -32.64
C SER A 1 -10.61 11.64 -31.61
N ARG A 2 -11.85 11.32 -31.85
CA ARG A 2 -12.66 10.49 -30.94
C ARG A 2 -12.06 9.10 -30.74
N LEU A 3 -11.54 8.53 -31.82
CA LEU A 3 -10.93 7.21 -31.77
C LEU A 3 -9.71 7.17 -30.86
N LEU A 4 -8.91 8.22 -30.90
CA LEU A 4 -7.74 8.33 -30.04
C LEU A 4 -8.14 8.57 -28.60
N GLU A 5 -9.15 9.39 -28.36
CA GLU A 5 -9.69 9.64 -27.02
C GLU A 5 -10.33 8.40 -26.42
N GLU A 6 -11.08 7.65 -27.23
CA GLU A 6 -11.66 6.37 -26.82
C GLU A 6 -10.60 5.33 -26.52
N ALA A 7 -9.55 5.27 -27.35
CA ALA A 7 -8.43 4.37 -27.12
C ALA A 7 -7.69 4.74 -25.84
N LEU A 8 -7.50 6.03 -25.57
CA LEU A 8 -6.89 6.50 -24.33
C LEU A 8 -7.76 6.26 -23.12
N ARG A 9 -9.08 6.26 -23.29
CA ARG A 9 -10.02 5.93 -22.21
C ARG A 9 -10.14 4.43 -22.00
N ALA A 10 -10.23 3.66 -23.08
CA ALA A 10 -10.38 2.21 -23.00
C ALA A 10 -9.09 1.52 -22.53
N ALA A 11 -7.94 1.96 -23.05
CA ALA A 11 -6.65 1.41 -22.64
C ALA A 11 -6.33 1.67 -21.16
N PRO A 12 -6.65 2.86 -20.59
CA PRO A 12 -6.47 3.09 -19.15
C PRO A 12 -7.58 2.48 -18.28
N GLU A 13 -8.77 2.16 -18.81
CA GLU A 13 -9.87 1.68 -17.98
C GLU A 13 -9.55 0.36 -17.28
N MET A 14 -9.03 -0.64 -18.00
CA MET A 14 -8.57 -1.87 -17.36
C MET A 14 -7.41 -1.62 -16.39
N PRO A 15 -6.35 -0.88 -16.77
CA PRO A 15 -5.33 -0.48 -15.81
C PRO A 15 -5.86 0.38 -14.67
N ARG A 16 -6.92 1.17 -14.90
CA ARG A 16 -7.51 2.00 -13.87
C ARG A 16 -8.21 1.17 -12.80
N VAL A 17 -8.94 0.13 -13.17
CA VAL A 17 -9.55 -0.80 -12.21
C VAL A 17 -8.45 -1.51 -11.42
N MET A 18 -7.39 -1.96 -12.07
CA MET A 18 -6.23 -2.56 -11.40
C MET A 18 -5.52 -1.55 -10.51
N ARG A 19 -5.38 -0.30 -10.97
CA ARG A 19 -4.78 0.79 -10.17
C ARG A 19 -5.63 1.11 -8.94
N ALA A 20 -6.95 1.15 -9.09
CA ALA A 20 -7.85 1.42 -7.98
C ALA A 20 -7.74 0.31 -6.93
N SER A 21 -7.70 -0.96 -7.35
CA SER A 21 -7.50 -2.10 -6.46
C SER A 21 -6.14 -2.02 -5.77
N THR A 22 -5.09 -1.70 -6.52
CA THR A 22 -3.74 -1.55 -6.00
C THR A 22 -3.65 -0.37 -5.04
N ALA A 23 -4.26 0.77 -5.41
CA ALA A 23 -4.30 1.95 -4.55
C ALA A 23 -5.04 1.67 -3.25
N GLY A 24 -6.14 0.89 -3.31
CA GLY A 24 -6.86 0.46 -2.11
C GLY A 24 -6.02 -0.42 -1.21
N THR A 25 -5.25 -1.33 -1.80
CA THR A 25 -4.34 -2.19 -1.04
C THR A 25 -3.22 -1.38 -0.41
N ILE A 26 -2.63 -0.43 -1.15
CA ILE A 26 -1.59 0.46 -0.63
C ILE A 26 -2.14 1.27 0.55
N ALA A 27 -3.33 1.85 0.40
CA ALA A 27 -3.96 2.63 1.46
C ALA A 27 -4.19 1.78 2.72
N THR A 28 -4.64 0.55 2.55
CA THR A 28 -4.84 -0.38 3.67
C THR A 28 -3.53 -0.69 4.39
N LEU A 29 -2.46 -0.94 3.65
CA LEU A 29 -1.14 -1.19 4.23
C LEU A 29 -0.62 0.04 4.97
N GLU A 30 -0.76 1.22 4.37
CA GLU A 30 -0.34 2.48 4.99
C GLU A 30 -1.13 2.77 6.26
N ASP A 31 -2.43 2.52 6.26
CA ASP A 31 -3.28 2.69 7.45
C ASP A 31 -2.86 1.75 8.57
N ARG A 32 -2.55 0.50 8.27
CA ARG A 32 -2.07 -0.46 9.27
C ARG A 32 -0.73 -0.05 9.85
N ILE A 33 0.18 0.43 9.00
CA ILE A 33 1.47 0.94 9.46
C ILE A 33 1.27 2.13 10.38
N ALA A 34 0.40 3.06 10.01
CA ALA A 34 0.08 4.23 10.83
C ALA A 34 -0.49 3.83 12.20
N MET A 35 -1.35 2.81 12.25
CA MET A 35 -1.90 2.30 13.50
C MET A 35 -0.80 1.71 14.38
N ILE A 36 0.13 0.95 13.80
CA ILE A 36 1.25 0.39 14.54
C ILE A 36 2.15 1.51 15.07
N ASP A 37 2.45 2.50 14.24
CA ASP A 37 3.27 3.64 14.63
C ASP A 37 2.62 4.41 15.79
N GLN A 38 1.29 4.53 15.76
CA GLN A 38 0.52 5.15 16.83
C GLN A 38 0.66 4.36 18.13
N GLN A 39 0.51 3.05 18.07
CA GLN A 39 0.63 2.16 19.24
C GLN A 39 2.05 2.17 19.80
N LEU A 40 3.06 2.25 18.96
CA LEU A 40 4.46 2.30 19.40
C LEU A 40 4.81 3.64 20.03
N SER A 41 4.30 4.74 19.46
CA SER A 41 4.61 6.10 19.90
C SER A 41 3.78 6.55 21.09
N PHE A 42 2.50 6.19 21.12
CA PHE A 42 1.54 6.64 22.11
C PHE A 42 0.69 5.48 22.61
N PRO A 43 1.29 4.46 23.23
CA PRO A 43 0.54 3.32 23.73
C PRO A 43 -0.39 3.74 24.88
N GLU A 44 -1.58 3.14 24.94
CA GLU A 44 -2.55 3.40 26.01
C GLU A 44 -2.04 2.92 27.37
N ARG A 45 -1.19 1.89 27.36
CA ARG A 45 -0.49 1.37 28.52
C ARG A 45 0.94 1.01 28.11
N PRO A 46 1.87 0.93 29.06
CA PRO A 46 3.23 0.52 28.71
C PRO A 46 3.24 -0.82 27.99
N LEU A 47 3.98 -0.89 26.87
CA LEU A 47 4.11 -2.11 26.10
C LEU A 47 5.15 -3.02 26.74
N SER A 48 4.86 -4.31 26.79
CA SER A 48 5.87 -5.30 27.11
C SER A 48 6.89 -5.39 25.98
N GLU A 49 8.05 -5.96 26.28
CA GLU A 49 9.08 -6.19 25.29
C GLU A 49 8.56 -7.07 24.15
N ALA A 50 7.81 -8.13 24.51
CA ALA A 50 7.20 -9.01 23.52
C ALA A 50 6.19 -8.29 22.62
N GLU A 51 5.35 -7.44 23.21
CA GLU A 51 4.36 -6.65 22.47
C GLU A 51 5.06 -5.69 21.50
N SER A 52 6.08 -4.99 21.99
CA SER A 52 6.87 -4.06 21.18
C SER A 52 7.54 -4.79 20.00
N THR A 53 8.16 -5.92 20.26
CA THR A 53 8.80 -6.74 19.23
C THR A 53 7.79 -7.20 18.18
N ALA A 54 6.62 -7.66 18.62
CA ALA A 54 5.57 -8.10 17.71
C ALA A 54 5.10 -6.98 16.79
N LEU A 55 4.92 -5.78 17.35
CA LEU A 55 4.52 -4.61 16.56
C LEU A 55 5.59 -4.22 15.54
N TRP A 56 6.85 -4.22 15.94
CA TRP A 56 7.96 -3.92 15.04
C TRP A 56 8.08 -4.94 13.90
N ARG A 57 7.90 -6.21 14.21
CA ARG A 57 7.92 -7.28 13.20
C ARG A 57 6.78 -7.14 12.21
N GLU A 58 5.59 -6.82 12.70
CA GLU A 58 4.44 -6.59 11.83
C GLU A 58 4.66 -5.37 10.94
N ARG A 59 5.23 -4.31 11.49
CA ARG A 59 5.57 -3.11 10.73
C ARG A 59 6.51 -3.43 9.58
N VAL A 60 7.55 -4.23 9.84
CA VAL A 60 8.50 -4.65 8.81
C VAL A 60 7.81 -5.44 7.71
N ARG A 61 6.93 -6.37 8.07
CA ARG A 61 6.16 -7.15 7.08
C ARG A 61 5.29 -6.26 6.21
N LEU A 62 4.60 -5.32 6.80
CA LEU A 62 3.74 -4.39 6.08
C LEU A 62 4.55 -3.47 5.15
N MET A 63 5.67 -2.96 5.63
CA MET A 63 6.57 -2.14 4.82
C MET A 63 7.13 -2.92 3.64
N ASP A 64 7.53 -4.17 3.85
CA ASP A 64 8.03 -5.03 2.79
C ASP A 64 6.96 -5.26 1.72
N SER A 65 5.74 -5.57 2.14
CA SER A 65 4.61 -5.74 1.23
C SER A 65 4.34 -4.47 0.44
N LEU A 66 4.39 -3.31 1.10
CA LEU A 66 4.18 -2.00 0.46
C LEU A 66 5.25 -1.72 -0.60
N VAL A 67 6.51 -1.97 -0.25
CA VAL A 67 7.62 -1.76 -1.18
C VAL A 67 7.49 -2.66 -2.40
N GLN A 68 7.20 -3.95 -2.19
CA GLN A 68 7.01 -4.90 -3.29
C GLN A 68 5.86 -4.48 -4.21
N LEU A 69 4.75 -4.02 -3.62
CA LEU A 69 3.59 -3.59 -4.38
C LEU A 69 3.90 -2.35 -5.21
N ARG A 70 4.63 -1.40 -4.67
CA ARG A 70 5.06 -0.20 -5.38
C ARG A 70 6.03 -0.52 -6.51
N TYR A 71 6.94 -1.46 -6.32
CA TYR A 71 7.83 -1.94 -7.38
C TYR A 71 7.05 -2.59 -8.51
N ALA A 72 6.10 -3.45 -8.19
CA ALA A 72 5.26 -4.09 -9.19
C ALA A 72 4.47 -3.07 -10.00
N GLN A 73 3.95 -2.04 -9.33
CA GLN A 73 3.23 -0.95 -9.97
C GLN A 73 4.14 -0.14 -10.90
N ALA A 74 5.35 0.16 -10.48
CA ALA A 74 6.33 0.89 -11.28
C ALA A 74 6.72 0.11 -12.53
N ARG A 75 6.88 -1.21 -12.43
CA ARG A 75 7.18 -2.07 -13.58
C ARG A 75 6.09 -2.02 -14.63
N ARG A 76 4.84 -1.96 -14.22
CA ARG A 76 3.70 -1.90 -15.15
C ARG A 76 3.66 -0.60 -15.92
N VAL A 77 4.09 0.49 -15.29
CA VAL A 77 4.10 1.83 -15.91
C VAL A 77 5.20 1.93 -16.96
N VAL A 78 6.32 1.24 -16.78
CA VAL A 78 7.46 1.29 -17.69
C VAL A 78 7.21 0.47 -18.97
N LEU A 79 6.37 -0.54 -18.91
CA LEU A 79 6.01 -1.35 -20.07
C LEU A 79 4.85 -0.76 -20.85
#